data_43b8de548dbd44bdc62c4b5c925839a6
#
_entry.id   43b8de548dbd44bdc62c4b5c925839a6
#
_cell.length_a   1.000
_cell.length_b   1.000
_cell.length_c   1.000
_cell.angle_alpha   90.00
_cell.angle_beta   90.00
_cell.angle_gamma   90.00
#
_symmetry.space_group_name_H-M   'P 1'
#
loop_
_entity.id
_entity.type
_entity.pdbx_description
1 polymer ?
#
loop_
_entity_poly.entity_id
_entity_poly.type
_entity_poly.pdbx_seq_one_letter_code
_entity_poly.pdbx_strand_id
1 'polypeptide(L)'
;VVRLRSICLLSDGVKQTGSQVCLDAKYLRGKSSPTYLQQGKFVEKDDNIILVDGENSGEVFTAPIAGYMGSTFQQLWISGNLHLPYVLAFIRYYKDELRNSKKGAAIPHLNKDIFNNLIIGIPPYDEQVRIVDRLNSITSSLN
;
A
#
# COMPACT_ATOMS: atom_id res chain seq x y z
N VAL A 1 -18.14 12.22 -1.86
CA VAL A 1 -16.85 12.51 -1.25
C VAL A 1 -16.82 11.91 0.15
N VAL A 2 -15.84 11.08 0.44
CA VAL A 2 -15.70 10.41 1.74
C VAL A 2 -14.26 10.53 2.24
N ARG A 3 -14.07 10.25 3.53
CA ARG A 3 -12.71 10.12 4.08
C ARG A 3 -12.17 8.73 3.77
N LEU A 4 -10.86 8.67 3.58
CA LEU A 4 -10.19 7.41 3.22
C LEU A 4 -10.49 6.29 4.24
N ARG A 5 -10.58 6.62 5.52
CA ARG A 5 -10.92 5.64 6.58
C ARG A 5 -12.26 4.94 6.37
N SER A 6 -13.15 5.52 5.58
CA SER A 6 -14.46 4.91 5.30
C SER A 6 -14.39 3.77 4.30
N ILE A 7 -13.31 3.70 3.52
CA ILE A 7 -13.15 2.72 2.44
C ILE A 7 -11.86 1.91 2.56
N CYS A 8 -10.97 2.28 3.46
CA CYS A 8 -9.67 1.60 3.68
C CYS A 8 -9.45 1.35 5.16
N LEU A 9 -8.74 0.26 5.45
CA LEU A 9 -8.34 -0.11 6.80
C LEU A 9 -6.90 -0.61 6.79
N LEU A 10 -6.09 -0.10 7.74
CA LEU A 10 -4.75 -0.62 7.99
C LEU A 10 -4.81 -1.71 9.05
N SER A 11 -4.09 -2.79 8.84
CA SER A 11 -4.06 -3.93 9.75
C SER A 11 -2.64 -4.46 9.91
N ASP A 12 -2.30 -4.90 11.12
CA ASP A 12 -1.00 -5.55 11.37
C ASP A 12 -0.90 -6.94 10.74
N GLY A 13 -2.00 -7.47 10.23
CA GLY A 13 -2.03 -8.81 9.66
C GLY A 13 -2.20 -9.89 10.73
N VAL A 14 -2.13 -11.14 10.30
CA VAL A 14 -2.34 -12.32 11.16
C VAL A 14 -1.02 -13.07 11.33
N LYS A 15 -0.62 -13.29 12.58
CA LYS A 15 0.58 -14.08 12.86
C LYS A 15 0.38 -15.53 12.42
N GLN A 16 1.41 -16.08 11.80
CA GLN A 16 1.43 -17.46 11.35
C GLN A 16 2.83 -18.02 11.50
N THR A 17 2.93 -19.34 11.67
CA THR A 17 4.19 -20.07 11.70
C THR A 17 4.32 -20.95 10.46
N GLY A 18 5.53 -21.34 10.13
CA GLY A 18 5.84 -22.13 8.96
C GLY A 18 6.67 -21.33 7.95
N SER A 19 7.43 -22.00 7.12
CA SER A 19 8.34 -21.35 6.18
C SER A 19 7.57 -20.63 5.08
N GLN A 20 7.80 -19.33 4.95
CA GLN A 20 7.21 -18.49 3.91
C GLN A 20 8.22 -17.46 3.42
N VAL A 21 8.02 -16.96 2.20
CA VAL A 21 8.84 -15.90 1.65
C VAL A 21 8.66 -14.61 2.47
N CYS A 22 9.76 -13.91 2.71
CA CYS A 22 9.72 -12.58 3.31
C CYS A 22 9.40 -11.53 2.24
N LEU A 23 8.28 -10.85 2.40
CA LEU A 23 7.84 -9.79 1.49
C LEU A 23 8.31 -8.45 2.03
N ASP A 24 9.61 -8.19 1.91
CA ASP A 24 10.18 -6.89 2.25
C ASP A 24 10.27 -5.99 1.00
N ALA A 25 10.52 -4.71 1.22
CA ALA A 25 10.53 -3.74 0.12
C ALA A 25 11.57 -4.06 -0.96
N LYS A 26 12.72 -4.55 -0.55
CA LYS A 26 13.81 -4.87 -1.46
C LYS A 26 13.43 -6.01 -2.41
N TYR A 27 12.85 -7.06 -1.86
CA TYR A 27 12.33 -8.17 -2.65
C TYR A 27 11.18 -7.73 -3.56
N LEU A 28 10.23 -6.96 -3.02
CA LEU A 28 9.07 -6.49 -3.78
C LEU A 28 9.44 -5.56 -4.93
N ARG A 29 10.58 -4.86 -4.83
CA ARG A 29 11.11 -4.04 -5.92
C ARG A 29 11.97 -4.84 -6.91
N GLY A 30 12.09 -6.15 -6.70
CA GLY A 30 12.90 -7.00 -7.56
C GLY A 30 14.40 -6.83 -7.40
N LYS A 31 14.86 -6.28 -6.26
CA LYS A 31 16.28 -5.95 -6.03
C LYS A 31 17.01 -6.98 -5.18
N SER A 32 16.33 -8.02 -4.72
CA SER A 32 16.98 -9.09 -3.96
C SER A 32 16.33 -10.43 -4.27
N SER A 33 17.10 -11.50 -4.04
CA SER A 33 16.57 -12.86 -4.07
C SER A 33 15.61 -13.06 -2.89
N PRO A 34 14.64 -13.98 -3.02
CA PRO A 34 13.72 -14.23 -1.91
C PRO A 34 14.46 -14.82 -0.71
N THR A 35 14.09 -14.35 0.47
CA THR A 35 14.49 -14.95 1.74
C THR A 35 13.27 -15.57 2.41
N TYR A 36 13.49 -16.48 3.35
CA TYR A 36 12.41 -17.22 3.99
C TYR A 36 12.43 -16.97 5.48
N LEU A 37 11.23 -16.82 6.05
CA LEU A 37 11.05 -16.67 7.49
C LEU A 37 10.24 -17.86 8.00
N GLN A 38 10.46 -18.23 9.27
CA GLN A 38 9.73 -19.32 9.91
C GLN A 38 8.47 -18.86 10.61
N GLN A 39 8.29 -17.57 10.77
CA GLN A 39 7.08 -16.97 11.33
C GLN A 39 6.98 -15.52 10.89
N GLY A 40 5.80 -14.97 10.95
CA GLY A 40 5.56 -13.57 10.62
C GLY A 40 4.07 -13.26 10.44
N LYS A 41 3.81 -12.12 9.84
CA LYS A 41 2.47 -11.64 9.52
C LYS A 41 2.12 -12.07 8.11
N PHE A 42 1.26 -13.05 8.00
CA PHE A 42 0.92 -13.67 6.71
C PHE A 42 -0.01 -12.82 5.88
N VAL A 43 0.29 -12.71 4.59
CA VAL A 43 -0.63 -12.15 3.58
C VAL A 43 -0.68 -13.11 2.40
N GLU A 44 -1.81 -13.11 1.72
CA GLU A 44 -2.02 -13.94 0.54
C GLU A 44 -1.58 -13.19 -0.71
N LYS A 45 -1.42 -13.96 -1.79
CA LYS A 45 -1.20 -13.37 -3.11
C LYS A 45 -2.31 -12.36 -3.42
N ASP A 46 -1.92 -11.26 -4.03
CA ASP A 46 -2.79 -10.14 -4.42
C ASP A 46 -3.29 -9.27 -3.26
N ASP A 47 -2.94 -9.60 -2.03
CA ASP A 47 -3.18 -8.68 -0.90
C ASP A 47 -2.34 -7.42 -1.07
N ASN A 48 -2.88 -6.29 -0.61
CA ASN A 48 -2.18 -5.02 -0.68
C ASN A 48 -1.53 -4.71 0.66
N ILE A 49 -0.31 -4.22 0.61
CA ILE A 49 0.46 -3.84 1.79
C ILE A 49 1.07 -2.45 1.57
N ILE A 50 1.26 -1.72 2.66
CA ILE A 50 1.74 -0.34 2.61
C ILE A 50 2.89 -0.16 3.59
N LEU A 51 3.95 0.52 3.14
CA LEU A 51 5.06 0.88 4.02
C LEU A 51 4.60 1.91 5.04
N VAL A 52 4.80 1.60 6.31
CA VAL A 52 4.44 2.51 7.41
C VAL A 52 5.67 3.11 8.10
N ASP A 53 6.85 2.56 7.86
CA ASP A 53 8.11 3.06 8.43
C ASP A 53 9.17 3.21 7.35
N GLY A 54 10.00 4.24 7.49
CA GLY A 54 11.14 4.48 6.61
C GLY A 54 10.92 5.60 5.60
N GLU A 55 11.94 5.84 4.78
CA GLU A 55 11.97 6.93 3.80
C GLU A 55 10.84 6.84 2.76
N ASN A 56 10.38 5.64 2.47
CA ASN A 56 9.35 5.41 1.46
C ASN A 56 7.99 5.10 2.08
N SER A 57 7.75 5.54 3.31
CA SER A 57 6.43 5.39 3.96
C SER A 57 5.33 5.93 3.06
N GLY A 58 4.25 5.17 2.93
CA GLY A 58 3.15 5.47 2.02
C GLY A 58 3.22 4.72 0.69
N GLU A 59 4.33 4.05 0.39
CA GLU A 59 4.44 3.24 -0.82
C GLU A 59 3.60 1.96 -0.68
N VAL A 60 2.79 1.66 -1.70
CA VAL A 60 1.88 0.52 -1.71
C VAL A 60 2.41 -0.54 -2.65
N PHE A 61 2.36 -1.78 -2.22
CA PHE A 61 2.68 -2.95 -3.04
C PHE A 61 1.51 -3.93 -3.03
N THR A 62 1.37 -4.67 -4.12
CA THR A 62 0.48 -5.83 -4.18
C THR A 62 1.35 -7.07 -4.08
N ALA A 63 1.03 -7.98 -3.17
CA ALA A 63 1.83 -9.18 -2.94
C ALA A 63 1.82 -10.07 -4.18
N PRO A 64 2.99 -10.34 -4.79
CA PRO A 64 3.05 -11.18 -6.00
C PRO A 64 2.86 -12.67 -5.68
N ILE A 65 3.13 -13.06 -4.44
CA ILE A 65 2.94 -14.40 -3.91
C ILE A 65 2.55 -14.28 -2.43
N ALA A 66 2.01 -15.35 -1.87
CA ALA A 66 1.77 -15.42 -0.43
C ALA A 66 3.11 -15.39 0.32
N GLY A 67 3.12 -14.78 1.50
CA GLY A 67 4.31 -14.71 2.32
C GLY A 67 4.09 -13.89 3.58
N TYR A 68 5.17 -13.58 4.26
CA TYR A 68 5.15 -12.75 5.46
C TYR A 68 5.54 -11.31 5.14
N MET A 69 4.72 -10.35 5.55
CA MET A 69 5.08 -8.94 5.41
C MET A 69 6.36 -8.64 6.16
N GLY A 70 7.22 -7.80 5.56
CA GLY A 70 8.34 -7.21 6.26
C GLY A 70 7.85 -6.38 7.46
N SER A 71 8.72 -6.19 8.44
CA SER A 71 8.36 -5.52 9.70
C SER A 71 7.92 -4.06 9.53
N THR A 72 8.23 -3.45 8.39
CA THR A 72 7.90 -2.05 8.07
C THR A 72 6.56 -1.90 7.37
N PHE A 73 5.83 -2.99 7.16
CA PHE A 73 4.57 -2.99 6.44
C PHE A 73 3.36 -3.18 7.34
N GLN A 74 2.22 -2.66 6.89
CA GLN A 74 0.90 -3.06 7.35
C GLN A 74 0.06 -3.49 6.14
N GLN A 75 -0.92 -4.34 6.38
CA GLN A 75 -1.86 -4.76 5.36
C GLN A 75 -2.88 -3.65 5.12
N LEU A 76 -3.20 -3.43 3.85
CA LEU A 76 -4.17 -2.41 3.42
C LEU A 76 -5.40 -3.11 2.88
N TRP A 77 -6.52 -2.95 3.59
CA TRP A 77 -7.82 -3.44 3.16
C TRP A 77 -8.57 -2.31 2.46
N ILE A 78 -9.17 -2.61 1.32
CA ILE A 78 -9.93 -1.65 0.53
C ILE A 78 -11.30 -2.24 0.24
N SER A 79 -12.35 -1.41 0.35
CA SER A 79 -13.73 -1.83 0.10
C SER A 79 -13.89 -2.45 -1.28
N GLY A 80 -14.59 -3.61 -1.35
CA GLY A 80 -14.72 -4.39 -2.59
C GLY A 80 -15.62 -3.79 -3.66
N ASN A 81 -16.43 -2.78 -3.32
CA ASN A 81 -17.31 -2.11 -4.29
C ASN A 81 -16.65 -0.92 -5.00
N LEU A 82 -15.36 -0.71 -4.78
CA LEU A 82 -14.57 0.31 -5.47
C LEU A 82 -13.63 -0.35 -6.48
N HIS A 83 -13.25 0.43 -7.49
CA HIS A 83 -12.20 -0.02 -8.40
C HIS A 83 -10.85 0.09 -7.68
N LEU A 84 -10.29 -1.05 -7.29
CA LEU A 84 -9.07 -1.11 -6.50
C LEU A 84 -7.93 -0.26 -7.09
N PRO A 85 -7.61 -0.34 -8.39
CA PRO A 85 -6.55 0.50 -8.97
C PRO A 85 -6.79 2.00 -8.80
N TYR A 86 -8.05 2.44 -8.76
CA TYR A 86 -8.38 3.85 -8.53
C TYR A 86 -7.95 4.30 -7.14
N VAL A 87 -8.29 3.52 -6.11
CA VAL A 87 -7.92 3.84 -4.73
C VAL A 87 -6.40 3.79 -4.54
N LEU A 88 -5.73 2.81 -5.13
CA LEU A 88 -4.28 2.70 -5.06
C LEU A 88 -3.59 3.88 -5.75
N ALA A 89 -4.10 4.33 -6.90
CA ALA A 89 -3.57 5.50 -7.59
C ALA A 89 -3.72 6.76 -6.75
N PHE A 90 -4.85 6.92 -6.08
CA PHE A 90 -5.09 8.04 -5.16
C PHE A 90 -4.07 8.04 -4.01
N ILE A 91 -3.86 6.90 -3.39
CA ILE A 91 -2.90 6.79 -2.28
C ILE A 91 -1.49 7.10 -2.78
N ARG A 92 -1.10 6.59 -3.94
CA ARG A 92 0.22 6.87 -4.54
C ARG A 92 0.41 8.36 -4.81
N TYR A 93 -0.62 9.04 -5.26
CA TYR A 93 -0.56 10.48 -5.51
C TYR A 93 -0.24 11.27 -4.25
N TYR A 94 -0.78 10.85 -3.11
CA TYR A 94 -0.57 11.53 -1.83
C TYR A 94 0.57 10.95 -1.00
N LYS A 95 1.39 10.08 -1.57
CA LYS A 95 2.46 9.39 -0.83
C LYS A 95 3.36 10.35 -0.04
N ASP A 96 3.79 11.45 -0.66
CA ASP A 96 4.71 12.38 0.01
C ASP A 96 4.06 13.12 1.17
N GLU A 97 2.77 13.45 1.06
CA GLU A 97 2.02 14.09 2.14
C GLU A 97 1.70 13.13 3.28
N LEU A 98 1.60 11.84 2.99
CA LEU A 98 1.32 10.82 3.99
C LEU A 98 2.51 10.54 4.88
N ARG A 99 3.71 10.80 4.40
CA ARG A 99 4.93 10.59 5.16
C ARG A 99 5.05 11.66 6.23
N ASN A 100 5.35 11.23 7.46
CA ASN A 100 5.58 12.17 8.54
C ASN A 100 6.92 12.88 8.31
N SER A 101 6.85 14.18 7.99
CA SER A 101 8.00 15.03 7.73
C SER A 101 8.32 15.98 8.89
N LYS A 102 7.82 15.70 10.08
CA LYS A 102 8.10 16.55 11.26
C LYS A 102 9.59 16.76 11.42
N LYS A 103 9.98 18.02 11.57
CA LYS A 103 11.37 18.39 11.90
C LYS A 103 11.81 17.64 13.14
N GLY A 104 12.97 16.97 13.06
CA GLY A 104 13.54 16.24 14.18
C GLY A 104 13.09 14.77 14.28
N ALA A 105 12.22 14.29 13.40
CA ALA A 105 11.92 12.87 13.32
C ALA A 105 13.14 12.15 12.74
N ALA A 106 13.74 11.25 13.51
CA ALA A 106 14.91 10.50 13.08
C ALA A 106 14.59 9.54 11.94
N ILE A 107 13.38 8.98 11.93
CA ILE A 107 12.91 8.01 10.91
C ILE A 107 11.52 8.43 10.46
N PRO A 108 11.34 8.70 9.15
CA PRO A 108 10.01 8.97 8.61
C PRO A 108 9.07 7.78 8.82
N HIS A 109 7.80 8.07 9.00
CA HIS A 109 6.77 7.05 9.09
C HIS A 109 5.46 7.58 8.52
N LEU A 110 4.54 6.65 8.22
CA LEU A 110 3.21 7.00 7.71
C LEU A 110 2.43 7.73 8.80
N ASN A 111 1.93 8.91 8.46
CA ASN A 111 1.03 9.64 9.34
C ASN A 111 -0.38 9.07 9.17
N LYS A 112 -0.79 8.24 10.13
CA LYS A 112 -2.08 7.54 10.04
C LYS A 112 -3.26 8.50 10.16
N ASP A 113 -3.12 9.61 10.88
CA ASP A 113 -4.19 10.61 10.98
C ASP A 113 -4.43 11.28 9.63
N ILE A 114 -3.37 11.66 8.93
CA ILE A 114 -3.48 12.22 7.58
C ILE A 114 -4.09 11.18 6.65
N PHE A 115 -3.59 9.95 6.68
CA PHE A 115 -4.09 8.86 5.84
C PHE A 115 -5.60 8.66 6.03
N ASN A 116 -6.03 8.51 7.28
CA ASN A 116 -7.44 8.22 7.58
C ASN A 116 -8.37 9.38 7.20
N ASN A 117 -7.88 10.61 7.22
CA ASN A 117 -8.68 11.81 6.99
C ASN A 117 -8.53 12.39 5.58
N LEU A 118 -7.75 11.78 4.70
CA LEU A 118 -7.70 12.19 3.30
C LEU A 118 -9.10 12.10 2.69
N ILE A 119 -9.45 13.12 1.93
CA ILE A 119 -10.73 13.20 1.25
C ILE A 119 -10.58 12.64 -0.16
N ILE A 120 -11.36 11.63 -0.49
CA ILE A 120 -11.35 11.01 -1.81
C ILE A 120 -12.72 11.15 -2.47
N GLY A 121 -12.75 11.57 -3.73
CA GLY A 121 -13.96 11.57 -4.54
C GLY A 121 -14.27 10.15 -4.99
N ILE A 122 -15.54 9.78 -4.94
CA ILE A 122 -16.00 8.45 -5.36
C ILE A 122 -16.96 8.63 -6.54
N PRO A 123 -16.43 8.78 -7.76
CA PRO A 123 -17.28 8.81 -8.96
C PRO A 123 -17.90 7.44 -9.21
N PRO A 124 -18.88 7.31 -10.13
CA PRO A 124 -19.39 6.00 -10.52
C PRO A 124 -18.26 5.05 -10.91
N TYR A 125 -18.47 3.75 -10.71
CA TYR A 125 -17.43 2.74 -10.91
C TYR A 125 -16.77 2.84 -12.30
N ASP A 126 -17.57 3.00 -13.36
CA ASP A 126 -17.04 3.10 -14.74
C ASP A 126 -16.15 4.32 -14.91
N GLU A 127 -16.42 5.41 -14.21
CA GLU A 127 -15.59 6.60 -14.22
C GLU A 127 -14.25 6.35 -13.51
N GLN A 128 -14.27 5.61 -12.41
CA GLN A 128 -13.05 5.21 -11.72
C GLN A 128 -12.13 4.42 -12.68
N VAL A 129 -12.70 3.48 -13.43
CA VAL A 129 -11.96 2.69 -14.42
C VAL A 129 -11.35 3.60 -15.49
N ARG A 130 -12.13 4.53 -16.03
CA ARG A 130 -11.66 5.47 -17.06
C ARG A 130 -10.52 6.35 -16.56
N ILE A 131 -10.60 6.83 -15.32
CA ILE A 131 -9.54 7.64 -14.72
C ILE A 131 -8.24 6.86 -14.65
N VAL A 132 -8.29 5.61 -14.18
CA VAL A 132 -7.10 4.76 -14.09
C VAL A 132 -6.52 4.49 -15.47
N ASP A 133 -7.34 4.15 -16.44
CA ASP A 133 -6.90 3.89 -17.82
C ASP A 133 -6.21 5.12 -18.40
N ARG A 134 -6.76 6.30 -18.16
CA ARG A 134 -6.15 7.55 -18.61
C ARG A 134 -4.81 7.81 -17.96
N LEU A 135 -4.69 7.59 -16.64
CA LEU A 135 -3.43 7.75 -15.91
C LEU A 135 -2.37 6.78 -16.43
N ASN A 136 -2.74 5.53 -16.65
CA ASN A 136 -1.82 4.52 -17.18
C ASN A 136 -1.36 4.86 -18.60
N SER A 137 -2.25 5.40 -19.42
CA SER A 137 -1.92 5.85 -20.78
C SER A 137 -0.92 7.00 -20.77
N ILE A 138 -1.10 7.98 -19.87
CA ILE A 138 -0.18 9.10 -19.71
C ILE A 138 1.19 8.59 -19.23
N THR A 139 1.21 7.73 -18.24
CA THR A 139 2.44 7.15 -17.71
C THR A 139 3.20 6.38 -18.78
N SER A 140 2.50 5.56 -19.56
CA SER A 140 3.12 4.80 -20.66
C SER A 140 3.72 5.70 -21.74
N SER A 141 3.08 6.84 -22.04
CA SER A 141 3.58 7.76 -23.07
C SER A 141 4.79 8.58 -22.61
N LEU A 142 5.04 8.66 -21.29
CA LEU A 142 6.21 9.36 -20.74
C LEU A 142 7.47 8.46 -20.70
N ASN A 143 7.28 7.18 -20.87
CA ASN A 143 8.38 6.21 -20.92
C ASN A 143 8.79 5.99 -22.40
#